data_3fe370fa7c9ac8257113cf9aca9a787b
#
_entry.id   3fe370fa7c9ac8257113cf9aca9a787b
#
_cell.length_a   1.000
_cell.length_b   1.000
_cell.length_c   1.000
_cell.angle_alpha   90.00
_cell.angle_beta   90.00
_cell.angle_gamma   90.00
#
_symmetry.space_group_name_H-M   'P 1'
#
loop_
_entity.id
_entity.type
_entity.pdbx_description
1 polymer ?
#
loop_
_entity_poly.entity_id
_entity_poly.type
_entity_poly.pdbx_seq_one_letter_code
_entity_poly.pdbx_strand_id
1 'polypeptide(L)'
;SLHDALPIYDPHSYTNIVDCQNTQKRTLLPFWIWQEKSSEVYRLLEKYDNDEEQNQFVYFNLPLFSDQLPLCHCVITASCIEITPFGTDISKIKSFQSGSRRIFMSATLSDDSVFVTALGLKPESISSIITPESANDIGDRLILFPKHLNHNLTDEIIREKITQLAGQYNVVVIVPSGERAKFWDPTGSRTVTKENIKNAVSTMKERLVGLRVFVNRYDGIDLPGDACRMLVLDGLPPLHTEYEKYVQSIDASSSILLREQVQRIEQGMGRGVRSNSDSCCVVLMGDQLSDVLLRNQGVSYFSKATMVQFGLS
;
A
#
# COMPACT_ATOMS: atom_id res chain seq x y z
N SER A 1 10.84 31.38 -7.78
CA SER A 1 9.86 30.30 -7.50
C SER A 1 10.33 28.98 -8.10
N LEU A 2 9.72 27.87 -7.73
CA LEU A 2 9.97 26.59 -8.41
C LEU A 2 9.66 26.68 -9.91
N HIS A 3 8.73 27.53 -10.28
CA HIS A 3 8.39 27.87 -11.67
C HIS A 3 9.56 28.50 -12.45
N ASP A 4 10.46 29.20 -11.79
CA ASP A 4 11.58 29.88 -12.45
C ASP A 4 12.79 28.95 -12.60
N ALA A 5 12.92 27.96 -11.73
CA ALA A 5 14.04 27.03 -11.74
C ALA A 5 13.86 25.86 -12.73
N LEU A 6 12.66 25.30 -12.82
CA LEU A 6 12.36 24.17 -13.70
C LEU A 6 12.60 24.44 -15.20
N PRO A 7 12.22 25.62 -15.76
CA PRO A 7 12.46 25.90 -17.18
C PRO A 7 13.95 25.94 -17.54
N ILE A 8 14.78 26.36 -16.58
CA ILE A 8 16.25 26.44 -16.78
C ILE A 8 16.87 25.06 -16.68
N TYR A 9 16.37 24.23 -15.77
CA TYR A 9 16.94 22.92 -15.50
C TYR A 9 16.46 21.85 -16.48
N ASP A 10 15.15 21.74 -16.69
CA ASP A 10 14.54 20.80 -17.63
C ASP A 10 13.31 21.42 -18.31
N PRO A 11 13.53 22.13 -19.44
CA PRO A 11 12.46 22.80 -20.18
C PRO A 11 11.35 21.84 -20.64
N HIS A 12 11.70 20.60 -20.99
CA HIS A 12 10.72 19.61 -21.44
C HIS A 12 9.81 19.13 -20.31
N SER A 13 10.39 18.89 -19.12
CA SER A 13 9.60 18.55 -17.94
C SER A 13 8.70 19.70 -17.51
N TYR A 14 9.20 20.94 -17.57
CA TYR A 14 8.41 22.13 -17.27
C TYR A 14 7.18 22.25 -18.18
N THR A 15 7.37 22.16 -19.50
CA THR A 15 6.27 22.23 -20.46
C THR A 15 5.23 21.13 -20.20
N ASN A 16 5.67 19.89 -19.98
CA ASN A 16 4.75 18.79 -19.67
C ASN A 16 3.94 18.98 -18.38
N ILE A 17 4.54 19.63 -17.37
CA ILE A 17 3.88 19.93 -16.10
C ILE A 17 2.87 21.07 -16.28
N VAL A 18 3.28 22.18 -16.91
CA VAL A 18 2.45 23.39 -17.06
C VAL A 18 1.29 23.15 -18.01
N ASP A 19 1.54 22.50 -19.13
CA ASP A 19 0.51 22.26 -20.15
C ASP A 19 -0.35 21.03 -19.83
N CYS A 20 -0.09 20.36 -18.71
CA CYS A 20 -0.79 19.12 -18.29
C CYS A 20 -0.84 18.04 -19.39
N GLN A 21 0.12 18.07 -20.33
CA GLN A 21 0.12 17.17 -21.49
C GLN A 21 0.41 15.72 -21.11
N ASN A 22 1.14 15.52 -20.02
CA ASN A 22 1.45 14.18 -19.53
C ASN A 22 1.26 14.08 -18.01
N THR A 23 0.07 13.66 -17.60
CA THR A 23 -0.27 13.48 -16.17
C THR A 23 0.50 12.35 -15.48
N GLN A 24 1.18 11.50 -16.26
CA GLN A 24 1.98 10.40 -15.71
C GLN A 24 3.44 10.77 -15.48
N LYS A 25 3.92 11.89 -16.07
CA LYS A 25 5.30 12.31 -15.89
C LYS A 25 5.52 12.83 -14.48
N ARG A 26 6.58 12.32 -13.85
CA ARG A 26 7.07 12.69 -12.52
C ARG A 26 8.46 13.27 -12.66
N THR A 27 8.69 14.39 -12.01
CA THR A 27 9.99 15.05 -12.01
C THR A 27 10.48 15.22 -10.57
N LEU A 28 11.55 14.51 -10.22
CA LEU A 28 12.24 14.76 -8.96
C LEU A 28 13.07 16.02 -9.09
N LEU A 29 12.85 16.99 -8.21
CA LEU A 29 13.70 18.18 -8.15
C LEU A 29 15.10 17.79 -7.70
N PRO A 30 16.16 18.26 -8.40
CA PRO A 30 17.51 18.11 -7.92
C PRO A 30 17.68 18.70 -6.52
N PHE A 31 18.42 18.00 -5.68
CA PHE A 31 18.61 18.36 -4.27
C PHE A 31 19.07 19.81 -4.07
N TRP A 32 20.02 20.32 -4.90
CA TRP A 32 20.52 21.69 -4.79
C TRP A 32 19.46 22.75 -5.14
N ILE A 33 18.59 22.49 -6.11
CA ILE A 33 17.46 23.37 -6.43
C ILE A 33 16.47 23.40 -5.28
N TRP A 34 16.17 22.22 -4.75
CA TRP A 34 15.26 22.11 -3.61
C TRP A 34 15.79 22.85 -2.39
N GLN A 35 17.07 22.68 -2.05
CA GLN A 35 17.70 23.39 -0.93
C GLN A 35 17.59 24.91 -1.10
N GLU A 36 17.86 25.44 -2.30
CA GLU A 36 17.76 26.87 -2.58
C GLU A 36 16.32 27.38 -2.43
N LYS A 37 15.32 26.60 -2.87
CA LYS A 37 13.92 27.02 -2.94
C LYS A 37 13.06 26.62 -1.76
N SER A 38 13.51 25.72 -0.93
CA SER A 38 12.74 25.17 0.22
C SER A 38 12.22 26.26 1.17
N SER A 39 13.01 27.31 1.43
CA SER A 39 12.60 28.42 2.28
C SER A 39 11.47 29.26 1.67
N GLU A 40 11.44 29.42 0.34
CA GLU A 40 10.35 30.11 -0.35
C GLU A 40 9.06 29.27 -0.30
N VAL A 41 9.21 27.96 -0.52
CA VAL A 41 8.10 26.99 -0.41
C VAL A 41 7.55 26.98 1.01
N TYR A 42 8.42 26.94 2.03
CA TYR A 42 7.99 27.01 3.42
C TYR A 42 7.10 28.24 3.71
N ARG A 43 7.53 29.42 3.28
CA ARG A 43 6.75 30.66 3.48
C ARG A 43 5.39 30.63 2.77
N LEU A 44 5.29 29.91 1.66
CA LEU A 44 4.01 29.71 0.98
C LEU A 44 3.10 28.75 1.76
N LEU A 45 3.66 27.64 2.24
CA LEU A 45 2.91 26.64 3.02
C LEU A 45 2.48 27.19 4.39
N GLU A 46 3.31 28.00 5.05
CA GLU A 46 3.02 28.63 6.33
C GLU A 46 1.75 29.48 6.31
N LYS A 47 1.37 30.05 5.15
CA LYS A 47 0.12 30.79 5.00
C LYS A 47 -1.11 29.91 5.19
N TYR A 48 -0.98 28.60 4.96
CA TYR A 48 -2.06 27.62 5.07
C TYR A 48 -1.97 26.78 6.35
N ASP A 49 -0.90 26.94 7.16
CA ASP A 49 -0.67 26.19 8.40
C ASP A 49 -1.71 26.53 9.48
N ASN A 50 -2.28 27.73 9.44
CA ASN A 50 -3.25 28.19 10.45
C ASN A 50 -4.72 27.89 10.10
N ASP A 51 -4.99 27.18 9.00
CA ASP A 51 -6.34 26.86 8.53
C ASP A 51 -6.61 25.36 8.64
N GLU A 52 -6.99 24.91 9.83
CA GLU A 52 -7.30 23.51 10.12
C GLU A 52 -8.47 22.98 9.28
N GLU A 53 -9.49 23.80 9.01
CA GLU A 53 -10.70 23.34 8.31
C GLU A 53 -10.45 23.13 6.81
N GLN A 54 -9.69 24.01 6.18
CA GLN A 54 -9.45 23.97 4.72
C GLN A 54 -8.17 23.24 4.34
N ASN A 55 -7.16 23.25 5.21
CA ASN A 55 -5.81 22.74 4.90
C ASN A 55 -5.26 21.77 5.95
N GLN A 56 -6.10 20.85 6.44
CA GLN A 56 -5.73 19.85 7.46
C GLN A 56 -4.39 19.16 7.18
N PHE A 57 -4.11 18.86 5.92
CA PHE A 57 -2.88 18.18 5.56
C PHE A 57 -1.63 19.03 5.85
N VAL A 58 -1.65 20.32 5.53
CA VAL A 58 -0.55 21.25 5.81
C VAL A 58 -0.46 21.50 7.30
N TYR A 59 -1.59 21.78 7.93
CA TYR A 59 -1.71 22.07 9.37
C TYR A 59 -1.10 20.97 10.26
N PHE A 60 -1.43 19.70 9.98
CA PHE A 60 -0.94 18.60 10.81
C PHE A 60 0.48 18.11 10.45
N ASN A 61 0.87 18.21 9.20
CA ASN A 61 2.12 17.60 8.75
C ASN A 61 3.30 18.59 8.72
N LEU A 62 3.09 19.83 8.28
CA LEU A 62 4.19 20.80 8.14
C LEU A 62 5.01 20.98 9.41
N PRO A 63 4.43 21.11 10.61
CA PRO A 63 5.20 21.26 11.86
C PRO A 63 6.11 20.07 12.18
N LEU A 64 5.81 18.87 11.64
CA LEU A 64 6.59 17.66 11.91
C LEU A 64 7.93 17.63 11.18
N PHE A 65 8.04 18.29 10.01
CA PHE A 65 9.24 18.23 9.18
C PHE A 65 9.73 19.60 8.69
N SER A 66 9.16 20.70 9.18
CA SER A 66 9.49 22.06 8.73
C SER A 66 10.98 22.43 8.86
N ASP A 67 11.65 22.00 9.90
CA ASP A 67 13.08 22.17 10.13
C ASP A 67 13.95 21.28 9.24
N GLN A 68 13.40 20.19 8.72
CA GLN A 68 14.07 19.27 7.83
C GLN A 68 13.64 19.48 6.36
N LEU A 69 12.83 20.49 6.09
CA LEU A 69 12.31 20.74 4.73
C LEU A 69 13.41 20.78 3.66
N PRO A 70 14.58 21.40 3.88
CA PRO A 70 15.68 21.38 2.91
C PRO A 70 16.23 19.98 2.59
N LEU A 71 15.98 18.99 3.45
CA LEU A 71 16.43 17.60 3.28
C LEU A 71 15.35 16.70 2.68
N CYS A 72 14.15 17.22 2.40
CA CYS A 72 13.07 16.46 1.79
C CYS A 72 13.32 16.20 0.31
N HIS A 73 12.73 15.14 -0.19
CA HIS A 73 12.53 14.97 -1.63
C HIS A 73 11.33 15.79 -2.08
N CYS A 74 11.41 16.36 -3.28
CA CYS A 74 10.30 17.07 -3.88
C CYS A 74 10.03 16.49 -5.28
N VAL A 75 8.88 15.86 -5.44
CA VAL A 75 8.42 15.34 -6.73
C VAL A 75 7.28 16.20 -7.25
N ILE A 76 7.40 16.63 -8.49
CA ILE A 76 6.38 17.45 -9.16
C ILE A 76 5.74 16.63 -10.28
N THR A 77 4.42 16.71 -10.32
CA THR A 77 3.57 16.17 -11.40
C THR A 77 2.69 17.26 -11.96
N ALA A 78 1.91 16.97 -13.00
CA ALA A 78 0.93 17.91 -13.53
C ALA A 78 -0.21 18.27 -12.54
N SER A 79 -0.43 17.47 -11.51
CA SER A 79 -1.56 17.62 -10.58
C SER A 79 -1.17 17.89 -9.14
N CYS A 80 0.08 17.60 -8.74
CA CYS A 80 0.50 17.77 -7.35
C CYS A 80 2.01 18.01 -7.21
N ILE A 81 2.37 18.59 -6.07
CA ILE A 81 3.73 18.67 -5.56
C ILE A 81 3.75 17.80 -4.31
N GLU A 82 4.59 16.77 -4.31
CA GLU A 82 4.80 15.91 -3.17
C GLU A 82 6.13 16.21 -2.50
N ILE A 83 6.10 16.53 -1.21
CA ILE A 83 7.27 16.78 -0.39
C ILE A 83 7.37 15.64 0.62
N THR A 84 8.42 14.83 0.50
CA THR A 84 8.62 13.64 1.33
C THR A 84 9.89 13.80 2.15
N PRO A 85 9.80 13.80 3.48
CA PRO A 85 10.99 13.86 4.35
C PRO A 85 11.83 12.59 4.18
N PHE A 86 13.14 12.73 4.20
CA PHE A 86 14.07 11.60 4.13
C PHE A 86 13.96 10.67 5.34
N GLY A 87 13.53 11.20 6.47
CA GLY A 87 13.24 10.48 7.70
C GLY A 87 12.31 11.29 8.58
N THR A 88 11.58 10.63 9.45
CA THR A 88 10.67 11.31 10.38
C THR A 88 11.35 11.48 11.73
N ASP A 89 11.46 12.71 12.20
CA ASP A 89 11.88 12.97 13.57
C ASP A 89 10.74 12.70 14.55
N ILE A 90 10.68 11.46 15.01
CA ILE A 90 9.64 11.00 15.93
C ILE A 90 9.70 11.71 17.28
N SER A 91 10.82 12.40 17.60
CA SER A 91 10.95 13.18 18.83
C SER A 91 9.95 14.33 18.93
N LYS A 92 9.43 14.79 17.80
CA LYS A 92 8.40 15.83 17.73
C LYS A 92 7.02 15.35 18.13
N ILE A 93 6.79 14.03 18.15
CA ILE A 93 5.52 13.44 18.58
C ILE A 93 5.54 13.29 20.10
N LYS A 94 4.99 14.29 20.80
CA LYS A 94 5.01 14.37 22.28
C LYS A 94 4.43 13.11 22.94
N SER A 95 3.35 12.56 22.43
CA SER A 95 2.73 11.32 22.96
C SER A 95 3.67 10.11 22.84
N PHE A 96 4.47 10.04 21.78
CA PHE A 96 5.48 9.00 21.62
C PHE A 96 6.64 9.21 22.60
N GLN A 97 7.11 10.44 22.76
CA GLN A 97 8.23 10.77 23.65
C GLN A 97 7.90 10.57 25.14
N SER A 98 6.68 10.96 25.56
CA SER A 98 6.26 10.86 26.97
C SER A 98 5.96 9.44 27.43
N GLY A 99 5.88 8.48 26.51
CA GLY A 99 5.63 7.07 26.85
C GLY A 99 6.80 6.44 27.60
N SER A 100 6.57 6.00 28.86
CA SER A 100 7.57 5.32 29.66
C SER A 100 7.88 3.89 29.16
N ARG A 101 6.92 3.28 28.47
CA ARG A 101 7.04 1.96 27.82
C ARG A 101 6.37 2.01 26.45
N ARG A 102 6.97 1.31 25.49
CA ARG A 102 6.45 1.19 24.12
C ARG A 102 6.35 -0.28 23.74
N ILE A 103 5.21 -0.67 23.21
CA ILE A 103 4.98 -2.02 22.69
C ILE A 103 4.73 -1.88 21.21
N PHE A 104 5.60 -2.49 20.41
CA PHE A 104 5.46 -2.56 18.95
C PHE A 104 4.91 -3.93 18.58
N MET A 105 3.89 -3.95 17.76
CA MET A 105 3.26 -5.18 17.27
C MET A 105 3.14 -5.14 15.75
N SER A 106 3.58 -6.20 15.12
CA SER A 106 3.43 -6.37 13.67
C SER A 106 3.29 -7.85 13.34
N ALA A 107 2.47 -8.16 12.35
CA ALA A 107 2.38 -9.51 11.79
C ALA A 107 3.52 -9.81 10.79
N THR A 108 4.14 -8.76 10.25
CA THR A 108 5.11 -8.86 9.14
C THR A 108 6.47 -8.23 9.47
N LEU A 109 6.79 -8.10 10.75
CA LEU A 109 8.08 -7.53 11.17
C LEU A 109 9.19 -8.53 10.83
N SER A 110 9.87 -8.29 9.72
CA SER A 110 10.97 -9.15 9.26
C SER A 110 12.35 -8.65 9.69
N ASP A 111 12.43 -7.39 10.14
CA ASP A 111 13.69 -6.71 10.40
C ASP A 111 13.52 -5.62 11.47
N ASP A 112 14.38 -5.64 12.49
CA ASP A 112 14.39 -4.68 13.59
C ASP A 112 14.99 -3.33 13.18
N SER A 113 15.62 -3.24 12.02
CA SER A 113 16.25 -2.00 11.52
C SER A 113 15.26 -0.84 11.41
N VAL A 114 13.99 -1.12 11.14
CA VAL A 114 12.91 -0.13 11.10
C VAL A 114 12.78 0.62 12.43
N PHE A 115 12.95 -0.04 13.55
CA PHE A 115 12.89 0.62 14.87
C PHE A 115 14.02 1.63 15.06
N VAL A 116 15.19 1.31 14.54
CA VAL A 116 16.36 2.20 14.62
C VAL A 116 16.27 3.33 13.61
N THR A 117 15.98 2.99 12.34
CA THR A 117 16.03 3.94 11.22
C THR A 117 14.81 4.86 11.15
N ALA A 118 13.60 4.31 11.33
CA ALA A 118 12.37 5.09 11.22
C ALA A 118 11.89 5.66 12.56
N LEU A 119 12.14 4.96 13.68
CA LEU A 119 11.68 5.37 15.00
C LEU A 119 12.78 5.92 15.90
N GLY A 120 14.03 5.95 15.43
CA GLY A 120 15.17 6.51 16.18
C GLY A 120 15.45 5.81 17.51
N LEU A 121 15.05 4.55 17.65
CA LEU A 121 15.30 3.78 18.87
C LEU A 121 16.77 3.37 18.95
N LYS A 122 17.29 3.35 20.16
CA LYS A 122 18.63 2.81 20.39
C LYS A 122 18.56 1.28 20.31
N PRO A 123 19.48 0.61 19.59
CA PRO A 123 19.47 -0.86 19.48
C PRO A 123 19.40 -1.56 20.84
N GLU A 124 20.06 -1.00 21.85
CA GLU A 124 20.12 -1.57 23.20
C GLU A 124 18.77 -1.47 23.95
N SER A 125 17.87 -0.59 23.49
CA SER A 125 16.54 -0.43 24.08
C SER A 125 15.52 -1.42 23.52
N ILE A 126 15.87 -2.12 22.45
CA ILE A 126 15.03 -3.16 21.87
C ILE A 126 15.24 -4.43 22.69
N SER A 127 14.32 -4.67 23.62
CA SER A 127 14.32 -5.88 24.42
C SER A 127 13.91 -7.10 23.59
N SER A 128 13.89 -8.28 24.20
CA SER A 128 13.57 -9.55 23.53
C SER A 128 12.29 -9.48 22.69
N ILE A 129 12.36 -9.99 21.48
CA ILE A 129 11.19 -10.21 20.63
C ILE A 129 10.32 -11.29 21.27
N ILE A 130 9.06 -10.96 21.50
CA ILE A 130 8.06 -11.92 21.97
C ILE A 130 7.32 -12.44 20.76
N THR A 131 7.60 -13.68 20.37
CA THR A 131 6.85 -14.39 19.35
C THR A 131 5.92 -15.37 20.07
N PRO A 132 4.58 -15.22 19.97
CA PRO A 132 3.67 -16.21 20.54
C PRO A 132 3.93 -17.60 19.96
N GLU A 133 3.79 -18.65 20.77
CA GLU A 133 3.96 -20.03 20.31
C GLU A 133 3.03 -20.37 19.14
N SER A 134 1.82 -19.77 19.11
CA SER A 134 0.84 -19.88 18.04
C SER A 134 1.10 -18.96 16.82
N ALA A 135 2.16 -18.17 16.84
CA ALA A 135 2.42 -17.20 15.74
C ALA A 135 2.76 -17.87 14.39
N ASN A 136 3.12 -19.15 14.41
CA ASN A 136 3.36 -19.93 13.19
C ASN A 136 2.07 -20.53 12.60
N ASP A 137 0.96 -20.35 13.26
CA ASP A 137 -0.31 -21.00 12.99
C ASP A 137 -1.29 -19.93 12.47
N ILE A 138 -1.16 -19.63 11.20
CA ILE A 138 -1.91 -18.56 10.52
C ILE A 138 -3.14 -19.07 9.76
N GLY A 139 -3.61 -20.29 10.09
CA GLY A 139 -4.68 -20.97 9.36
C GLY A 139 -4.27 -21.40 7.95
N ASP A 140 -5.16 -22.04 7.22
CA ASP A 140 -4.88 -22.65 5.94
C ASP A 140 -5.24 -21.73 4.78
N ARG A 141 -4.27 -21.47 3.90
CA ARG A 141 -4.48 -20.75 2.65
C ARG A 141 -4.10 -21.61 1.46
N LEU A 142 -5.06 -21.86 0.58
CA LEU A 142 -4.80 -22.41 -0.75
C LEU A 142 -4.54 -21.23 -1.69
N ILE A 143 -3.30 -21.05 -2.15
CA ILE A 143 -2.88 -19.92 -2.98
C ILE A 143 -2.83 -20.36 -4.43
N LEU A 144 -3.66 -19.77 -5.28
CA LEU A 144 -3.81 -20.16 -6.67
C LEU A 144 -3.42 -19.04 -7.64
N PHE A 145 -2.69 -19.40 -8.68
CA PHE A 145 -2.42 -18.58 -9.88
C PHE A 145 -3.09 -19.23 -11.07
N PRO A 146 -4.38 -18.97 -11.34
CA PRO A 146 -5.13 -19.73 -12.33
C PRO A 146 -4.51 -19.72 -13.73
N LYS A 147 -4.02 -18.56 -14.19
CA LYS A 147 -3.36 -18.44 -15.51
C LYS A 147 -1.99 -19.16 -15.56
N HIS A 148 -1.33 -19.33 -14.44
CA HIS A 148 -0.08 -20.07 -14.39
C HIS A 148 -0.33 -21.59 -14.43
N LEU A 149 -1.41 -22.03 -13.79
CA LEU A 149 -1.84 -23.42 -13.82
C LEU A 149 -2.41 -23.82 -15.19
N ASN A 150 -3.14 -22.92 -15.83
CA ASN A 150 -3.69 -23.15 -17.17
C ASN A 150 -3.71 -21.84 -17.97
N HIS A 151 -2.81 -21.75 -18.94
CA HIS A 151 -2.64 -20.57 -19.80
C HIS A 151 -3.85 -20.27 -20.72
N ASN A 152 -4.77 -21.21 -20.89
CA ASN A 152 -6.00 -20.98 -21.66
C ASN A 152 -7.08 -20.23 -20.86
N LEU A 153 -6.90 -20.03 -19.55
CA LEU A 153 -7.85 -19.27 -18.74
C LEU A 153 -7.70 -17.77 -18.99
N THR A 154 -8.79 -17.14 -19.41
CA THR A 154 -8.86 -15.67 -19.49
C THR A 154 -9.40 -15.09 -18.17
N ASP A 155 -9.21 -13.80 -17.95
CA ASP A 155 -9.74 -13.11 -16.78
C ASP A 155 -11.26 -13.24 -16.69
N GLU A 156 -11.96 -13.24 -17.84
CA GLU A 156 -13.41 -13.40 -17.93
C GLU A 156 -13.87 -14.78 -17.46
N ILE A 157 -13.19 -15.85 -17.90
CA ILE A 157 -13.50 -17.22 -17.47
C ILE A 157 -13.30 -17.37 -15.96
N ILE A 158 -12.20 -16.83 -15.45
CA ILE A 158 -11.89 -16.86 -14.01
C ILE A 158 -12.96 -16.09 -13.23
N ARG A 159 -13.31 -14.87 -13.66
CA ARG A 159 -14.35 -14.05 -13.05
C ARG A 159 -15.70 -14.77 -13.03
N GLU A 160 -16.08 -15.41 -14.13
CA GLU A 160 -17.35 -16.17 -14.24
C GLU A 160 -17.39 -17.30 -13.21
N LYS A 161 -16.32 -18.11 -13.12
CA LYS A 161 -16.22 -19.20 -12.16
C LYS A 161 -16.29 -18.71 -10.70
N ILE A 162 -15.55 -17.63 -10.38
CA ILE A 162 -15.58 -17.03 -9.05
C ILE A 162 -16.98 -16.47 -8.73
N THR A 163 -17.64 -15.85 -9.71
CA THR A 163 -19.00 -15.33 -9.53
C THR A 163 -20.01 -16.46 -9.29
N GLN A 164 -19.85 -17.61 -9.94
CA GLN A 164 -20.68 -18.79 -9.67
C GLN A 164 -20.48 -19.30 -8.23
N LEU A 165 -19.23 -19.38 -7.77
CA LEU A 165 -18.90 -19.79 -6.40
C LEU A 165 -19.42 -18.80 -5.35
N ALA A 166 -19.58 -17.54 -5.68
CA ALA A 166 -20.16 -16.54 -4.79
C ALA A 166 -21.64 -16.78 -4.46
N GLY A 167 -22.32 -17.68 -5.17
CA GLY A 167 -23.64 -18.19 -4.79
C GLY A 167 -23.64 -19.10 -3.56
N GLN A 168 -22.48 -19.64 -3.18
CA GLN A 168 -22.32 -20.58 -2.07
C GLN A 168 -21.43 -20.05 -0.95
N TYR A 169 -20.51 -19.14 -1.26
CA TYR A 169 -19.51 -18.60 -0.34
C TYR A 169 -19.43 -17.08 -0.43
N ASN A 170 -19.05 -16.43 0.65
CA ASN A 170 -18.64 -15.04 0.59
C ASN A 170 -17.28 -14.94 -0.11
N VAL A 171 -17.26 -14.15 -1.16
CA VAL A 171 -16.09 -13.86 -1.98
C VAL A 171 -15.71 -12.41 -1.87
N VAL A 172 -14.46 -12.17 -1.50
CA VAL A 172 -13.86 -10.83 -1.43
C VAL A 172 -12.93 -10.65 -2.61
N VAL A 173 -13.12 -9.58 -3.36
CA VAL A 173 -12.23 -9.18 -4.45
C VAL A 173 -11.57 -7.86 -4.06
N ILE A 174 -10.25 -7.85 -3.97
CA ILE A 174 -9.47 -6.64 -3.75
C ILE A 174 -8.82 -6.24 -5.06
N VAL A 175 -9.06 -4.99 -5.47
CA VAL A 175 -8.53 -4.43 -6.73
C VAL A 175 -7.75 -3.16 -6.46
N PRO A 176 -6.75 -2.81 -7.30
CA PRO A 176 -5.92 -1.62 -7.10
C PRO A 176 -6.64 -0.30 -7.38
N SER A 177 -7.69 -0.32 -8.21
CA SER A 177 -8.35 0.91 -8.66
C SER A 177 -9.84 0.73 -8.90
N GLY A 178 -10.57 1.87 -8.93
CA GLY A 178 -11.99 1.89 -9.31
C GLY A 178 -12.24 1.46 -10.76
N GLU A 179 -11.27 1.64 -11.64
CA GLU A 179 -11.37 1.16 -13.01
C GLU A 179 -11.36 -0.39 -13.05
N ARG A 180 -10.43 -1.02 -12.34
CA ARG A 180 -10.42 -2.49 -12.24
C ARG A 180 -11.64 -3.04 -11.49
N ALA A 181 -12.22 -2.27 -10.57
CA ALA A 181 -13.45 -2.66 -9.91
C ALA A 181 -14.62 -2.84 -10.88
N LYS A 182 -14.71 -2.03 -11.95
CA LYS A 182 -15.74 -2.14 -12.98
C LYS A 182 -15.72 -3.46 -13.73
N PHE A 183 -14.56 -4.10 -13.81
CA PHE A 183 -14.45 -5.46 -14.37
C PHE A 183 -15.26 -6.47 -13.56
N TRP A 184 -15.26 -6.37 -12.24
CA TRP A 184 -15.99 -7.26 -11.32
C TRP A 184 -17.43 -6.83 -11.07
N ASP A 185 -17.67 -5.55 -11.10
CA ASP A 185 -18.94 -4.93 -10.75
C ASP A 185 -19.22 -3.70 -11.64
N PRO A 186 -19.72 -3.94 -12.87
CA PRO A 186 -20.01 -2.85 -13.80
C PRO A 186 -21.06 -1.86 -13.30
N THR A 187 -21.94 -2.29 -12.39
CA THR A 187 -23.03 -1.47 -11.84
C THR A 187 -22.67 -0.71 -10.58
N GLY A 188 -21.56 -1.06 -9.92
CA GLY A 188 -21.13 -0.50 -8.64
C GLY A 188 -21.93 -1.01 -7.42
N SER A 189 -22.88 -1.93 -7.61
CA SER A 189 -23.77 -2.41 -6.53
C SER A 189 -23.07 -3.32 -5.51
N ARG A 190 -21.96 -3.93 -5.90
CA ARG A 190 -21.15 -4.84 -5.07
C ARG A 190 -19.87 -4.17 -4.53
N THR A 191 -19.56 -2.98 -5.03
CA THR A 191 -18.35 -2.25 -4.67
C THR A 191 -18.53 -1.57 -3.31
N VAL A 192 -17.58 -1.83 -2.41
CA VAL A 192 -17.59 -1.31 -1.05
C VAL A 192 -16.85 0.02 -1.01
N THR A 193 -17.52 1.06 -0.56
CA THR A 193 -16.97 2.42 -0.39
C THR A 193 -16.47 2.66 1.04
N LYS A 194 -15.82 3.79 1.27
CA LYS A 194 -15.37 4.18 2.63
C LYS A 194 -16.54 4.31 3.60
N GLU A 195 -17.66 4.82 3.13
CA GLU A 195 -18.85 5.12 3.93
C GLU A 195 -19.58 3.84 4.37
N ASN A 196 -19.58 2.80 3.54
CA ASN A 196 -20.34 1.58 3.81
C ASN A 196 -19.48 0.38 4.25
N ILE A 197 -18.16 0.54 4.35
CA ILE A 197 -17.24 -0.58 4.65
C ILE A 197 -17.56 -1.31 5.96
N LYS A 198 -17.87 -0.57 7.03
CA LYS A 198 -18.19 -1.15 8.33
C LYS A 198 -19.46 -2.02 8.26
N ASN A 199 -20.48 -1.52 7.58
CA ASN A 199 -21.74 -2.24 7.39
C ASN A 199 -21.54 -3.47 6.47
N ALA A 200 -20.80 -3.31 5.37
CA ALA A 200 -20.50 -4.42 4.47
C ALA A 200 -19.78 -5.56 5.19
N VAL A 201 -18.73 -5.23 5.96
CA VAL A 201 -17.96 -6.21 6.75
C VAL A 201 -18.85 -6.89 7.81
N SER A 202 -19.67 -6.13 8.56
CA SER A 202 -20.60 -6.70 9.54
C SER A 202 -21.57 -7.68 8.88
N THR A 203 -22.19 -7.28 7.77
CA THR A 203 -23.15 -8.12 7.05
C THR A 203 -22.49 -9.42 6.52
N MET A 204 -21.24 -9.35 6.04
CA MET A 204 -20.50 -10.54 5.58
C MET A 204 -20.18 -11.51 6.71
N LYS A 205 -19.99 -11.01 7.94
CA LYS A 205 -19.78 -11.85 9.13
C LYS A 205 -21.06 -12.58 9.59
N GLU A 206 -22.21 -11.99 9.29
CA GLU A 206 -23.52 -12.49 9.76
C GLU A 206 -24.20 -13.45 8.78
N ARG A 207 -23.97 -13.23 7.46
CA ARG A 207 -24.67 -14.00 6.43
C ARG A 207 -23.93 -14.06 5.11
N LEU A 208 -24.36 -14.97 4.26
CA LEU A 208 -23.93 -15.04 2.87
C LEU A 208 -24.45 -13.81 2.10
N VAL A 209 -23.53 -13.03 1.55
CA VAL A 209 -23.83 -11.87 0.70
C VAL A 209 -23.25 -12.01 -0.72
N GLY A 210 -22.51 -13.11 -0.95
CA GLY A 210 -21.85 -13.39 -2.21
C GLY A 210 -20.59 -12.53 -2.43
N LEU A 211 -20.40 -12.02 -3.65
CA LEU A 211 -19.23 -11.27 -4.06
C LEU A 211 -19.30 -9.80 -3.63
N ARG A 212 -18.20 -9.31 -3.04
CA ARG A 212 -17.97 -7.89 -2.74
C ARG A 212 -16.62 -7.45 -3.25
N VAL A 213 -16.56 -6.23 -3.81
CA VAL A 213 -15.36 -5.64 -4.40
C VAL A 213 -14.84 -4.52 -3.51
N PHE A 214 -13.58 -4.59 -3.11
CA PHE A 214 -12.91 -3.61 -2.29
C PHE A 214 -11.80 -2.92 -3.09
N VAL A 215 -11.84 -1.60 -3.17
CA VAL A 215 -10.84 -0.83 -3.91
C VAL A 215 -9.70 -0.41 -2.98
N ASN A 216 -8.49 -0.83 -3.30
CA ASN A 216 -7.26 -0.49 -2.56
C ASN A 216 -7.39 -0.73 -1.04
N ARG A 217 -7.88 -1.92 -0.65
CA ARG A 217 -8.08 -2.32 0.74
C ARG A 217 -7.29 -3.58 1.09
N TYR A 218 -5.99 -3.53 0.81
CA TYR A 218 -5.04 -4.59 1.20
C TYR A 218 -4.82 -4.63 2.72
N ASP A 219 -5.19 -3.55 3.41
CA ASP A 219 -5.14 -3.40 4.87
C ASP A 219 -6.48 -2.93 5.46
N GLY A 220 -6.60 -2.94 6.78
CA GLY A 220 -7.70 -2.30 7.52
C GLY A 220 -9.07 -3.00 7.47
N ILE A 221 -9.19 -4.21 6.88
CA ILE A 221 -10.40 -5.05 6.95
C ILE A 221 -10.10 -6.38 7.61
N ASP A 222 -11.12 -6.92 8.29
CA ASP A 222 -11.03 -8.18 9.03
C ASP A 222 -12.26 -9.05 8.74
N LEU A 223 -12.03 -10.17 8.05
CA LEU A 223 -13.06 -11.02 7.48
C LEU A 223 -12.81 -12.50 7.83
N PRO A 224 -12.93 -12.89 9.12
CA PRO A 224 -12.65 -14.24 9.57
C PRO A 224 -13.72 -15.25 9.10
N GLY A 225 -13.30 -16.50 8.95
CA GLY A 225 -14.19 -17.63 8.73
C GLY A 225 -15.09 -17.46 7.49
N ASP A 226 -16.40 -17.64 7.69
CA ASP A 226 -17.38 -17.59 6.61
C ASP A 226 -17.57 -16.18 6.00
N ALA A 227 -17.01 -15.16 6.61
CA ALA A 227 -17.01 -13.81 6.02
C ALA A 227 -16.15 -13.73 4.75
N CYS A 228 -15.12 -14.60 4.61
CA CYS A 228 -14.30 -14.66 3.41
C CYS A 228 -13.72 -16.06 3.19
N ARG A 229 -14.45 -16.93 2.52
CA ARG A 229 -13.94 -18.25 2.12
C ARG A 229 -13.14 -18.25 0.85
N MET A 230 -13.29 -17.20 0.05
CA MET A 230 -12.49 -16.95 -1.15
C MET A 230 -12.08 -15.49 -1.21
N LEU A 231 -10.78 -15.27 -1.34
CA LEU A 231 -10.18 -13.95 -1.51
C LEU A 231 -9.52 -13.87 -2.88
N VAL A 232 -9.85 -12.86 -3.64
CA VAL A 232 -9.23 -12.58 -4.94
C VAL A 232 -8.42 -11.29 -4.80
N LEU A 233 -7.12 -11.37 -5.08
CA LEU A 233 -6.29 -10.19 -5.30
C LEU A 233 -6.10 -10.02 -6.79
N ASP A 234 -6.79 -9.06 -7.37
CA ASP A 234 -6.78 -8.83 -8.81
C ASP A 234 -6.04 -7.54 -9.16
N GLY A 235 -4.76 -7.69 -9.34
CA GLY A 235 -3.80 -6.65 -9.67
C GLY A 235 -2.82 -6.32 -8.55
N LEU A 236 -1.74 -5.66 -8.95
CA LEU A 236 -0.67 -5.28 -8.04
C LEU A 236 -1.12 -4.11 -7.14
N PRO A 237 -0.86 -4.16 -5.81
CA PRO A 237 -1.10 -3.01 -4.94
C PRO A 237 -0.43 -1.75 -5.48
N PRO A 238 -1.15 -0.61 -5.55
CA PRO A 238 -0.57 0.60 -6.09
C PRO A 238 0.50 1.16 -5.15
N LEU A 239 1.49 1.83 -5.72
CA LEU A 239 2.42 2.65 -4.96
C LEU A 239 1.67 3.86 -4.38
N HIS A 240 2.03 4.26 -3.16
CA HIS A 240 1.29 5.30 -2.44
C HIS A 240 1.76 6.69 -2.79
N THR A 241 3.08 6.87 -2.94
CA THR A 241 3.71 8.18 -3.11
C THR A 241 4.14 8.42 -4.56
N GLU A 242 4.20 9.67 -4.97
CA GLU A 242 4.73 10.03 -6.29
C GLU A 242 6.25 9.78 -6.34
N TYR A 243 6.94 9.83 -5.19
CA TYR A 243 8.34 9.45 -5.09
C TYR A 243 8.56 7.95 -5.35
N GLU A 244 7.76 7.06 -4.76
CA GLU A 244 7.82 5.62 -5.05
C GLU A 244 7.58 5.33 -6.55
N LYS A 245 6.59 5.98 -7.15
CA LYS A 245 6.30 5.85 -8.59
C LYS A 245 7.43 6.39 -9.46
N TYR A 246 8.08 7.47 -9.03
CA TYR A 246 9.26 8.01 -9.70
C TYR A 246 10.42 7.00 -9.63
N VAL A 247 10.74 6.45 -8.45
CA VAL A 247 11.78 5.43 -8.28
C VAL A 247 11.49 4.21 -9.15
N GLN A 248 10.24 3.72 -9.17
CA GLN A 248 9.85 2.60 -10.01
C GLN A 248 10.06 2.90 -11.52
N SER A 249 9.84 4.14 -11.95
CA SER A 249 10.03 4.53 -13.34
C SER A 249 11.50 4.54 -13.78
N ILE A 250 12.43 4.72 -12.83
CA ILE A 250 13.89 4.70 -13.07
C ILE A 250 14.45 3.30 -12.90
N ASP A 251 14.04 2.63 -11.83
CA ASP A 251 14.49 1.28 -11.46
C ASP A 251 13.29 0.39 -11.11
N ALA A 252 12.72 -0.21 -12.14
CA ALA A 252 11.62 -1.17 -11.98
C ALA A 252 12.03 -2.43 -11.20
N SER A 253 13.34 -2.66 -11.03
CA SER A 253 13.88 -3.80 -10.28
C SER A 253 14.26 -3.47 -8.83
N SER A 254 13.93 -2.27 -8.35
CA SER A 254 14.23 -1.84 -6.98
C SER A 254 13.77 -2.87 -5.95
N SER A 255 14.72 -3.48 -5.26
CA SER A 255 14.44 -4.50 -4.24
C SER A 255 13.64 -3.96 -3.05
N ILE A 256 13.75 -2.66 -2.76
CA ILE A 256 13.00 -1.99 -1.69
C ILE A 256 11.52 -1.92 -2.06
N LEU A 257 11.21 -1.37 -3.25
CA LEU A 257 9.84 -1.28 -3.73
C LEU A 257 9.20 -2.66 -3.92
N LEU A 258 9.98 -3.61 -4.45
CA LEU A 258 9.53 -4.99 -4.62
C LEU A 258 9.15 -5.61 -3.27
N ARG A 259 9.99 -5.47 -2.25
CA ARG A 259 9.71 -5.96 -0.89
C ARG A 259 8.44 -5.34 -0.32
N GLU A 260 8.26 -4.03 -0.43
CA GLU A 260 7.08 -3.33 0.07
C GLU A 260 5.81 -3.79 -0.64
N GLN A 261 5.84 -3.94 -1.96
CA GLN A 261 4.70 -4.46 -2.72
C GLN A 261 4.35 -5.89 -2.32
N VAL A 262 5.35 -6.76 -2.16
CA VAL A 262 5.14 -8.14 -1.73
C VAL A 262 4.57 -8.20 -0.30
N GLN A 263 5.04 -7.37 0.62
CA GLN A 263 4.46 -7.29 1.96
C GLN A 263 2.99 -6.85 1.93
N ARG A 264 2.63 -5.90 1.07
CA ARG A 264 1.23 -5.49 0.88
C ARG A 264 0.36 -6.62 0.30
N ILE A 265 0.90 -7.39 -0.65
CA ILE A 265 0.21 -8.59 -1.16
C ILE A 265 -0.01 -9.60 -0.02
N GLU A 266 1.02 -9.87 0.77
CA GLU A 266 0.94 -10.79 1.90
C GLU A 266 -0.08 -10.34 2.95
N GLN A 267 -0.08 -9.05 3.30
CA GLN A 267 -1.09 -8.46 4.18
C GLN A 267 -2.49 -8.61 3.60
N GLY A 268 -2.65 -8.40 2.29
CA GLY A 268 -3.91 -8.63 1.58
C GLY A 268 -4.37 -10.07 1.71
N MET A 269 -3.48 -11.04 1.45
CA MET A 269 -3.78 -12.47 1.58
C MET A 269 -4.18 -12.88 3.00
N GLY A 270 -3.68 -12.17 4.02
CA GLY A 270 -4.01 -12.40 5.43
C GLY A 270 -5.41 -11.93 5.85
N ARG A 271 -6.21 -11.31 4.95
CA ARG A 271 -7.53 -10.77 5.33
C ARG A 271 -8.60 -11.84 5.55
N GLY A 272 -8.50 -12.94 4.85
CA GLY A 272 -9.46 -14.05 4.95
C GLY A 272 -9.13 -15.11 6.00
N VAL A 273 -8.00 -14.98 6.70
CA VAL A 273 -7.55 -15.98 7.69
C VAL A 273 -7.05 -15.28 8.95
N ARG A 274 -7.61 -15.61 10.10
CA ARG A 274 -7.32 -14.97 11.39
C ARG A 274 -7.01 -15.93 12.54
N SER A 275 -7.37 -17.18 12.39
CA SER A 275 -7.14 -18.20 13.40
C SER A 275 -6.69 -19.50 12.74
N ASN A 276 -6.17 -20.41 13.56
CA ASN A 276 -5.72 -21.72 13.12
C ASN A 276 -6.82 -22.58 12.51
N SER A 277 -8.07 -22.30 12.84
CA SER A 277 -9.23 -23.01 12.30
C SER A 277 -9.80 -22.39 11.04
N ASP A 278 -9.27 -21.21 10.63
CA ASP A 278 -9.72 -20.55 9.42
C ASP A 278 -9.07 -21.19 8.18
N SER A 279 -9.84 -21.23 7.10
CA SER A 279 -9.36 -21.61 5.78
C SER A 279 -9.89 -20.67 4.73
N CYS A 280 -9.05 -20.30 3.77
CA CYS A 280 -9.41 -19.39 2.68
C CYS A 280 -8.68 -19.79 1.39
N CYS A 281 -9.43 -19.82 0.28
CA CYS A 281 -8.83 -19.92 -1.04
C CYS A 281 -8.42 -18.51 -1.50
N VAL A 282 -7.15 -18.30 -1.77
CA VAL A 282 -6.58 -17.04 -2.25
C VAL A 282 -6.29 -17.17 -3.74
N VAL A 283 -6.95 -16.38 -4.55
CA VAL A 283 -6.74 -16.35 -6.01
C VAL A 283 -5.97 -15.08 -6.37
N LEU A 284 -4.81 -15.24 -6.97
CA LEU A 284 -3.94 -14.16 -7.41
C LEU A 284 -4.08 -13.97 -8.92
N MET A 285 -4.49 -12.77 -9.33
CA MET A 285 -4.77 -12.40 -10.71
C MET A 285 -4.04 -11.12 -11.12
N GLY A 286 -3.90 -10.94 -12.41
CA GLY A 286 -3.22 -9.79 -13.01
C GLY A 286 -1.77 -10.08 -13.36
N ASP A 287 -1.39 -9.72 -14.60
CA ASP A 287 -0.07 -10.06 -15.15
C ASP A 287 1.07 -9.40 -14.36
N GLN A 288 0.88 -8.12 -13.96
CA GLN A 288 1.88 -7.40 -13.15
C GLN A 288 2.10 -8.05 -11.78
N LEU A 289 1.04 -8.52 -11.12
CA LEU A 289 1.14 -9.21 -9.84
C LEU A 289 1.89 -10.54 -10.01
N SER A 290 1.55 -11.29 -11.05
CA SER A 290 2.23 -12.53 -11.38
C SER A 290 3.71 -12.32 -11.72
N ASP A 291 4.03 -11.28 -12.47
CA ASP A 291 5.42 -10.94 -12.80
C ASP A 291 6.23 -10.58 -11.54
N VAL A 292 5.68 -9.77 -10.65
CA VAL A 292 6.32 -9.40 -9.39
C VAL A 292 6.62 -10.62 -8.53
N LEU A 293 5.67 -11.53 -8.38
CA LEU A 293 5.84 -12.68 -7.50
C LEU A 293 6.67 -13.79 -8.13
N LEU A 294 6.42 -14.13 -9.39
CA LEU A 294 7.00 -15.30 -10.02
C LEU A 294 8.27 -14.99 -10.82
N ARG A 295 8.26 -13.95 -11.65
CA ARG A 295 9.42 -13.62 -12.50
C ARG A 295 10.49 -12.84 -11.74
N ASN A 296 10.09 -11.88 -10.90
CA ASN A 296 11.01 -11.04 -10.13
C ASN A 296 11.38 -11.65 -8.79
N GLN A 297 11.10 -12.94 -8.58
CA GLN A 297 11.42 -13.67 -7.35
C GLN A 297 10.80 -13.05 -6.09
N GLY A 298 9.68 -12.33 -6.23
CA GLY A 298 8.98 -11.68 -5.13
C GLY A 298 8.56 -12.65 -4.02
N VAL A 299 8.29 -13.91 -4.37
CA VAL A 299 7.96 -14.97 -3.39
C VAL A 299 9.03 -15.09 -2.29
N SER A 300 10.30 -14.80 -2.59
CA SER A 300 11.39 -14.87 -1.59
C SER A 300 11.25 -13.82 -0.47
N TYR A 301 10.43 -12.79 -0.66
CA TYR A 301 10.15 -11.75 0.34
C TYR A 301 8.92 -12.04 1.21
N PHE A 302 8.20 -13.13 0.97
CA PHE A 302 7.15 -13.58 1.86
C PHE A 302 7.70 -14.05 3.21
N SER A 303 6.87 -14.00 4.24
CA SER A 303 7.17 -14.66 5.51
C SER A 303 7.37 -16.17 5.31
N LYS A 304 8.14 -16.79 6.20
CA LYS A 304 8.40 -18.25 6.14
C LYS A 304 7.10 -19.06 6.08
N ALA A 305 6.09 -18.68 6.87
CA ALA A 305 4.81 -19.36 6.91
C ALA A 305 4.06 -19.24 5.56
N THR A 306 4.05 -18.05 4.93
CA THR A 306 3.45 -17.86 3.62
C THR A 306 4.20 -18.62 2.53
N MET A 307 5.54 -18.67 2.60
CA MET A 307 6.34 -19.45 1.65
C MET A 307 6.02 -20.95 1.72
N VAL A 308 5.84 -21.50 2.91
CA VAL A 308 5.45 -22.92 3.09
C VAL A 308 4.09 -23.17 2.45
N GLN A 309 3.08 -22.34 2.75
CA GLN A 309 1.74 -22.49 2.16
C GLN A 309 1.75 -22.32 0.64
N PHE A 310 2.54 -21.38 0.14
CA PHE A 310 2.73 -21.18 -1.29
C PHE A 310 3.34 -22.42 -1.98
N GLY A 311 4.31 -23.06 -1.34
CA GLY A 311 4.94 -24.30 -1.85
C GLY A 311 4.05 -25.54 -1.79
N LEU A 312 3.01 -25.54 -0.94
CA LEU A 312 2.03 -26.61 -0.83
C LEU A 312 0.81 -26.43 -1.75
N SER A 313 0.61 -25.24 -2.28
CA SER A 313 -0.53 -24.87 -3.12
C SER A 313 -0.24 -25.10 -4.60
#